data_4710588eb93012d2b92d9dae7981778b
#
_entry.id   4710588eb93012d2b92d9dae7981778b
#
_cell.length_a   1.000
_cell.length_b   1.000
_cell.length_c   1.000
_cell.angle_alpha   90.00
_cell.angle_beta   90.00
_cell.angle_gamma   90.00
#
_symmetry.space_group_name_H-M   'P 1'
#
loop_
_entity.id
_entity.type
_entity.pdbx_description
1 polymer ?
#
loop_
_entity_poly.entity_id
_entity_poly.type
_entity_poly.pdbx_seq_one_letter_code
_entity_poly.pdbx_strand_id
1 'polypeptide(L)'
;MHLKIDTGMNRYGLRAEDFESIREILKLKHLDVEGMFTHLATADMPNNPGTQNQISRYTRLVHVLESENLRPEICHCSSSAGTLQHPETHFDMVRPGLVLYGYNPMGAFPSPWNIHPIMKIKATVRHIHEINPGEAVSYGGYWVARQPTKVATIAMGYGDGFLRGEYNKGFVKIRGQLCPILGRVCMDATMVDVSHIPNIQVGEVVDIVNGESDFKISMESVAEEHHTIPYEITVRVARRLYRKYIWKNRMLRWDDLQKELKIPVFKEYPYR
;
A
#
# COMPACT_ATOMS: atom_id res chain seq x y z
N MET A 1 -7.15 -23.85 -12.45
CA MET A 1 -5.95 -22.99 -12.35
C MET A 1 -6.02 -21.82 -13.33
N HIS A 2 -5.19 -20.74 -13.13
CA HIS A 2 -5.12 -19.63 -14.09
C HIS A 2 -3.76 -19.59 -14.78
N LEU A 3 -3.76 -19.55 -16.11
CA LEU A 3 -2.56 -19.49 -16.91
C LEU A 3 -2.02 -18.05 -16.99
N LYS A 4 -0.76 -17.85 -16.62
CA LYS A 4 -0.13 -16.52 -16.68
C LYS A 4 0.48 -16.27 -18.05
N ILE A 5 0.10 -15.14 -18.65
CA ILE A 5 0.64 -14.64 -19.92
C ILE A 5 1.53 -13.42 -19.67
N ASP A 6 2.70 -13.41 -20.28
CA ASP A 6 3.57 -12.25 -20.28
C ASP A 6 3.35 -11.43 -21.56
N THR A 7 2.80 -10.25 -21.37
CA THR A 7 2.54 -9.29 -22.45
C THR A 7 3.57 -8.15 -22.49
N GLY A 8 4.56 -8.17 -21.59
CA GLY A 8 5.60 -7.13 -21.55
C GLY A 8 6.07 -6.73 -20.16
N MET A 9 5.59 -7.38 -19.09
CA MET A 9 6.12 -7.16 -17.74
C MET A 9 7.44 -7.89 -17.51
N ASN A 10 7.70 -8.96 -18.28
CA ASN A 10 8.94 -9.76 -18.26
C ASN A 10 9.33 -10.31 -16.87
N ARG A 11 8.31 -10.67 -16.08
CA ARG A 11 8.52 -11.22 -14.73
C ARG A 11 8.38 -12.74 -14.71
N TYR A 12 7.29 -13.28 -15.25
CA TYR A 12 7.01 -14.70 -15.47
C TYR A 12 5.76 -14.86 -16.32
N GLY A 13 5.56 -16.03 -16.92
CA GLY A 13 4.44 -16.37 -17.79
C GLY A 13 4.90 -16.74 -19.20
N LEU A 14 4.01 -17.35 -19.99
CA LEU A 14 4.21 -17.61 -21.40
C LEU A 14 4.13 -16.30 -22.18
N ARG A 15 4.92 -16.18 -23.24
CA ARG A 15 4.81 -15.03 -24.15
C ARG A 15 3.45 -15.02 -24.83
N ALA A 16 2.87 -13.84 -24.96
CA ALA A 16 1.55 -13.69 -25.60
C ALA A 16 1.52 -14.15 -27.07
N GLU A 17 2.67 -14.19 -27.72
CA GLU A 17 2.85 -14.64 -29.11
C GLU A 17 3.13 -16.14 -29.24
N ASP A 18 3.39 -16.84 -28.16
CA ASP A 18 3.62 -18.27 -28.15
C ASP A 18 2.28 -19.02 -28.14
N PHE A 19 1.54 -18.86 -29.23
CA PHE A 19 0.21 -19.46 -29.38
C PHE A 19 0.25 -21.00 -29.36
N GLU A 20 1.35 -21.62 -29.79
CA GLU A 20 1.50 -23.06 -29.84
C GLU A 20 1.53 -23.65 -28.42
N SER A 21 2.46 -23.23 -27.61
CA SER A 21 2.55 -23.69 -26.20
C SER A 21 1.28 -23.40 -25.40
N ILE A 22 0.65 -22.23 -25.65
CA ILE A 22 -0.61 -21.87 -24.96
C ILE A 22 -1.72 -22.84 -25.32
N ARG A 23 -1.89 -23.16 -26.63
CA ARG A 23 -2.89 -24.14 -27.11
C ARG A 23 -2.64 -25.52 -26.57
N GLU A 24 -1.38 -25.95 -26.54
CA GLU A 24 -1.01 -27.26 -26.00
C GLU A 24 -1.43 -27.38 -24.54
N ILE A 25 -1.13 -26.38 -23.71
CA ILE A 25 -1.49 -26.37 -22.30
C ILE A 25 -3.01 -26.40 -22.12
N LEU A 26 -3.74 -25.56 -22.86
CA LEU A 26 -5.20 -25.49 -22.79
C LEU A 26 -5.91 -26.80 -23.19
N LYS A 27 -5.25 -27.66 -23.97
CA LYS A 27 -5.78 -28.97 -24.39
C LYS A 27 -5.40 -30.13 -23.47
N LEU A 28 -4.58 -29.88 -22.43
CA LEU A 28 -4.16 -30.94 -21.50
C LEU A 28 -5.36 -31.43 -20.67
N LYS A 29 -5.73 -32.68 -20.83
CA LYS A 29 -6.92 -33.30 -20.18
C LYS A 29 -6.83 -33.35 -18.64
N HIS A 30 -5.64 -33.24 -18.08
CA HIS A 30 -5.40 -33.33 -16.64
C HIS A 30 -5.30 -31.96 -15.97
N LEU A 31 -5.41 -30.89 -16.74
CA LEU A 31 -5.41 -29.51 -16.23
C LEU A 31 -6.79 -28.90 -16.45
N ASP A 32 -7.35 -28.42 -15.37
CA ASP A 32 -8.52 -27.53 -15.41
C ASP A 32 -8.02 -26.07 -15.44
N VAL A 33 -7.97 -25.48 -16.64
CA VAL A 33 -7.55 -24.09 -16.87
C VAL A 33 -8.80 -23.22 -16.88
N GLU A 34 -9.28 -22.86 -15.71
CA GLU A 34 -10.43 -21.99 -15.47
C GLU A 34 -10.21 -20.57 -16.01
N GLY A 35 -8.98 -20.07 -15.93
CA GLY A 35 -8.71 -18.70 -16.33
C GLY A 35 -7.35 -18.45 -16.96
N MET A 36 -7.23 -17.25 -17.52
CA MET A 36 -5.99 -16.74 -18.10
C MET A 36 -5.80 -15.27 -17.72
N PHE A 37 -4.55 -14.87 -17.43
CA PHE A 37 -4.32 -13.48 -17.03
C PHE A 37 -2.97 -12.92 -17.46
N THR A 38 -2.95 -11.59 -17.57
CA THR A 38 -1.71 -10.83 -17.67
C THR A 38 -1.61 -9.78 -16.53
N HIS A 39 -0.54 -9.01 -16.51
CA HIS A 39 -0.35 -7.90 -15.59
C HIS A 39 0.32 -6.73 -16.31
N LEU A 40 -0.31 -5.56 -16.21
CA LEU A 40 0.20 -4.34 -16.83
C LEU A 40 1.35 -3.75 -15.98
N ALA A 41 2.43 -3.41 -16.64
CA ALA A 41 3.63 -2.89 -15.96
C ALA A 41 3.53 -1.41 -15.59
N THR A 42 2.75 -0.65 -16.37
CA THR A 42 2.70 0.82 -16.34
C THR A 42 1.27 1.36 -16.37
N ALA A 43 0.30 0.59 -15.85
CA ALA A 43 -1.10 1.03 -15.81
C ALA A 43 -1.34 2.27 -14.92
N ASP A 44 -0.41 2.57 -14.02
CA ASP A 44 -0.39 3.74 -13.15
C ASP A 44 0.24 4.99 -13.81
N MET A 45 0.83 4.83 -15.00
CA MET A 45 1.44 5.92 -15.77
C MET A 45 0.49 6.38 -16.89
N PRO A 46 -0.13 7.57 -16.76
CA PRO A 46 -1.03 8.07 -17.81
C PRO A 46 -0.35 8.13 -19.18
N ASN A 47 -1.06 7.68 -20.21
CA ASN A 47 -0.61 7.73 -21.60
C ASN A 47 0.69 6.97 -21.91
N ASN A 48 1.12 6.03 -21.09
CA ASN A 48 2.29 5.23 -21.38
C ASN A 48 2.00 4.25 -22.53
N PRO A 49 2.75 4.33 -23.65
CA PRO A 49 2.49 3.46 -24.83
C PRO A 49 2.72 1.98 -24.53
N GLY A 50 3.55 1.65 -23.50
CA GLY A 50 3.76 0.29 -23.05
C GLY A 50 2.49 -0.36 -22.54
N THR A 51 1.63 0.40 -21.86
CA THR A 51 0.33 -0.08 -21.36
C THR A 51 -0.58 -0.50 -22.54
N GLN A 52 -0.74 0.38 -23.53
CA GLN A 52 -1.57 0.09 -24.70
C GLN A 52 -1.03 -1.09 -25.53
N ASN A 53 0.28 -1.20 -25.64
CA ASN A 53 0.90 -2.35 -26.29
C ASN A 53 0.59 -3.66 -25.55
N GLN A 54 0.72 -3.68 -24.21
CA GLN A 54 0.36 -4.86 -23.40
C GLN A 54 -1.12 -5.21 -23.53
N ILE A 55 -2.01 -4.22 -23.51
CA ILE A 55 -3.46 -4.41 -23.70
C ILE A 55 -3.73 -5.04 -25.05
N SER A 56 -3.17 -4.47 -26.13
CA SER A 56 -3.38 -4.95 -27.49
C SER A 56 -2.90 -6.39 -27.67
N ARG A 57 -1.73 -6.74 -27.11
CA ARG A 57 -1.18 -8.12 -27.17
C ARG A 57 -2.09 -9.12 -26.43
N TYR A 58 -2.59 -8.75 -25.25
CA TYR A 58 -3.47 -9.62 -24.48
C TYR A 58 -4.83 -9.79 -25.17
N THR A 59 -5.44 -8.70 -25.62
CA THR A 59 -6.73 -8.71 -26.33
C THR A 59 -6.65 -9.55 -27.59
N ARG A 60 -5.57 -9.41 -28.39
CA ARG A 60 -5.34 -10.23 -29.57
C ARG A 60 -5.30 -11.73 -29.23
N LEU A 61 -4.56 -12.10 -28.17
CA LEU A 61 -4.50 -13.50 -27.74
C LEU A 61 -5.88 -14.03 -27.34
N VAL A 62 -6.65 -13.25 -26.55
CA VAL A 62 -8.00 -13.63 -26.14
C VAL A 62 -8.90 -13.88 -27.36
N HIS A 63 -8.90 -12.97 -28.33
CA HIS A 63 -9.71 -13.12 -29.55
C HIS A 63 -9.30 -14.33 -30.40
N VAL A 64 -7.99 -14.63 -30.52
CA VAL A 64 -7.52 -15.81 -31.23
C VAL A 64 -8.02 -17.09 -30.56
N LEU A 65 -7.87 -17.19 -29.24
CA LEU A 65 -8.35 -18.35 -28.48
C LEU A 65 -9.88 -18.48 -28.51
N GLU A 66 -10.60 -17.36 -28.51
CA GLU A 66 -12.06 -17.35 -28.64
C GLU A 66 -12.51 -17.90 -30.01
N SER A 67 -11.86 -17.47 -31.08
CA SER A 67 -12.17 -17.99 -32.46
C SER A 67 -11.90 -19.48 -32.60
N GLU A 68 -11.05 -20.04 -31.75
CA GLU A 68 -10.69 -21.48 -31.74
C GLU A 68 -11.48 -22.30 -30.69
N ASN A 69 -12.42 -21.67 -29.97
CA ASN A 69 -13.13 -22.26 -28.83
C ASN A 69 -12.19 -22.79 -27.73
N LEU A 70 -11.07 -22.11 -27.52
CA LEU A 70 -10.06 -22.41 -26.51
C LEU A 70 -9.94 -21.33 -25.43
N ARG A 71 -10.74 -20.27 -25.50
CA ARG A 71 -10.71 -19.19 -24.51
C ARG A 71 -11.14 -19.72 -23.13
N PRO A 72 -10.30 -19.57 -22.08
CA PRO A 72 -10.73 -19.87 -20.72
C PRO A 72 -11.90 -19.00 -20.29
N GLU A 73 -12.70 -19.50 -19.35
CA GLU A 73 -13.90 -18.82 -18.87
C GLU A 73 -13.58 -17.44 -18.29
N ILE A 74 -12.51 -17.33 -17.49
CA ILE A 74 -12.14 -16.12 -16.77
C ILE A 74 -10.83 -15.52 -17.31
N CYS A 75 -10.95 -14.55 -18.20
CA CYS A 75 -9.82 -13.72 -18.62
C CYS A 75 -9.71 -12.46 -17.76
N HIS A 76 -8.51 -12.08 -17.29
CA HIS A 76 -8.34 -10.89 -16.47
C HIS A 76 -6.98 -10.22 -16.61
N CYS A 77 -6.96 -8.90 -16.48
CA CYS A 77 -5.78 -8.07 -16.73
C CYS A 77 -5.55 -7.02 -15.63
N SER A 78 -6.62 -6.34 -15.19
CA SER A 78 -6.55 -5.14 -14.37
C SER A 78 -6.15 -5.39 -12.92
N SER A 79 -5.10 -4.69 -12.47
CA SER A 79 -4.82 -4.38 -11.06
C SER A 79 -5.58 -3.10 -10.65
N SER A 80 -5.28 -2.53 -9.48
CA SER A 80 -5.94 -1.30 -9.02
C SER A 80 -5.90 -0.16 -10.04
N ALA A 81 -4.74 0.13 -10.62
CA ALA A 81 -4.61 1.18 -11.63
C ALA A 81 -5.37 0.85 -12.91
N GLY A 82 -5.23 -0.39 -13.42
CA GLY A 82 -6.00 -0.84 -14.58
C GLY A 82 -7.50 -0.77 -14.36
N THR A 83 -7.97 -1.13 -13.17
CA THR A 83 -9.39 -1.06 -12.81
C THR A 83 -9.93 0.37 -12.87
N LEU A 84 -9.15 1.36 -12.45
CA LEU A 84 -9.59 2.75 -12.41
C LEU A 84 -9.41 3.47 -13.76
N GLN A 85 -8.33 3.21 -14.49
CA GLN A 85 -7.97 4.00 -15.68
C GLN A 85 -8.27 3.33 -17.01
N HIS A 86 -8.37 2.01 -17.04
CA HIS A 86 -8.46 1.22 -18.26
C HIS A 86 -9.67 0.27 -18.26
N PRO A 87 -10.91 0.80 -18.38
CA PRO A 87 -12.13 -0.03 -18.37
C PRO A 87 -12.10 -1.15 -19.42
N GLU A 88 -11.44 -0.92 -20.57
CA GLU A 88 -11.26 -1.92 -21.64
C GLU A 88 -10.46 -3.15 -21.20
N THR A 89 -9.81 -3.10 -20.03
CA THR A 89 -9.00 -4.20 -19.48
C THR A 89 -9.70 -4.99 -18.39
N HIS A 90 -10.97 -4.73 -18.11
CA HIS A 90 -11.70 -5.43 -17.06
C HIS A 90 -11.93 -6.90 -17.41
N PHE A 91 -12.23 -7.22 -18.69
CA PHE A 91 -12.59 -8.54 -19.13
C PHE A 91 -13.65 -9.19 -18.22
N ASP A 92 -13.42 -10.43 -17.77
CA ASP A 92 -14.38 -11.13 -16.92
C ASP A 92 -14.15 -10.85 -15.40
N MET A 93 -12.94 -10.38 -15.02
CA MET A 93 -12.61 -10.16 -13.62
C MET A 93 -11.55 -9.05 -13.46
N VAL A 94 -11.62 -8.31 -12.37
CA VAL A 94 -10.58 -7.36 -11.95
C VAL A 94 -9.92 -7.80 -10.64
N ARG A 95 -8.68 -7.37 -10.42
CA ARG A 95 -7.89 -7.69 -9.24
C ARG A 95 -7.48 -6.42 -8.46
N PRO A 96 -8.45 -5.66 -7.94
CA PRO A 96 -8.14 -4.47 -7.15
C PRO A 96 -7.45 -4.89 -5.84
N GLY A 97 -6.39 -4.18 -5.49
CA GLY A 97 -5.65 -4.37 -4.25
C GLY A 97 -5.61 -3.06 -3.47
N LEU A 98 -4.67 -2.17 -3.80
CA LEU A 98 -4.45 -0.91 -3.09
C LEU A 98 -5.71 -0.02 -3.03
N VAL A 99 -6.48 0.02 -4.10
CA VAL A 99 -7.72 0.81 -4.15
C VAL A 99 -8.77 0.37 -3.12
N LEU A 100 -8.75 -0.89 -2.68
CA LEU A 100 -9.61 -1.37 -1.60
C LEU A 100 -9.23 -0.78 -0.23
N TYR A 101 -7.98 -0.33 -0.08
CA TYR A 101 -7.53 0.43 1.08
C TYR A 101 -7.82 1.93 0.95
N GLY A 102 -8.42 2.35 -0.17
CA GLY A 102 -8.75 3.75 -0.43
C GLY A 102 -7.57 4.62 -0.86
N TYR A 103 -6.48 4.00 -1.35
CA TYR A 103 -5.32 4.73 -1.85
C TYR A 103 -5.29 4.76 -3.37
N ASN A 104 -4.89 5.92 -3.90
CA ASN A 104 -4.74 6.11 -5.33
C ASN A 104 -3.44 5.46 -5.83
N PRO A 105 -3.52 4.44 -6.72
CA PRO A 105 -2.33 3.80 -7.24
C PRO A 105 -1.45 4.71 -8.13
N MET A 106 -1.97 5.84 -8.59
CA MET A 106 -1.22 6.84 -9.36
C MET A 106 -0.57 7.92 -8.49
N GLY A 107 -0.66 7.82 -7.16
CA GLY A 107 -0.02 8.73 -6.22
C GLY A 107 -0.66 10.11 -6.07
N ALA A 108 -1.65 10.48 -6.87
CA ALA A 108 -2.31 11.79 -6.77
C ALA A 108 -3.15 11.91 -5.49
N PHE A 109 -3.03 13.05 -4.80
CA PHE A 109 -3.82 13.39 -3.63
C PHE A 109 -4.37 14.84 -3.76
N PRO A 110 -5.66 15.12 -3.50
CA PRO A 110 -6.71 14.10 -3.29
C PRO A 110 -6.92 13.23 -4.52
N SER A 111 -7.45 12.02 -4.31
CA SER A 111 -7.79 11.12 -5.41
C SER A 111 -8.90 11.71 -6.29
N PRO A 112 -8.79 11.63 -7.64
CA PRO A 112 -9.89 12.04 -8.52
C PRO A 112 -11.08 11.07 -8.48
N TRP A 113 -10.90 9.88 -7.91
CA TRP A 113 -11.97 8.92 -7.69
C TRP A 113 -12.52 9.04 -6.28
N ASN A 114 -13.78 8.69 -6.08
CA ASN A 114 -14.44 8.67 -4.77
C ASN A 114 -13.97 7.45 -3.94
N ILE A 115 -12.68 7.43 -3.61
CA ILE A 115 -12.04 6.43 -2.75
C ILE A 115 -11.51 7.13 -1.49
N HIS A 116 -11.66 6.47 -0.34
CA HIS A 116 -11.30 7.04 0.95
C HIS A 116 -10.36 6.09 1.71
N PRO A 117 -9.22 6.58 2.23
CA PRO A 117 -8.31 5.78 3.04
C PRO A 117 -9.01 5.14 4.24
N ILE A 118 -8.93 3.83 4.35
CA ILE A 118 -9.54 3.07 5.47
C ILE A 118 -8.56 2.82 6.62
N MET A 119 -7.25 3.00 6.40
CA MET A 119 -6.23 2.70 7.39
C MET A 119 -5.68 3.97 8.02
N LYS A 120 -5.61 3.96 9.36
CA LYS A 120 -4.93 4.98 10.16
C LYS A 120 -3.90 4.29 11.04
N ILE A 121 -2.70 4.84 11.11
CA ILE A 121 -1.64 4.35 12.00
C ILE A 121 -1.46 5.38 13.11
N LYS A 122 -1.55 4.89 14.35
CA LYS A 122 -1.45 5.73 15.54
C LYS A 122 -0.41 5.16 16.51
N ALA A 123 0.21 6.05 17.27
CA ALA A 123 1.13 5.70 18.35
C ALA A 123 0.81 6.55 19.57
N THR A 124 1.68 6.51 20.60
CA THR A 124 1.55 7.33 21.80
C THR A 124 2.88 7.98 22.16
N VAL A 125 2.81 9.17 22.76
CA VAL A 125 3.96 9.81 23.39
C VAL A 125 4.39 8.98 24.61
N ARG A 126 5.68 8.64 24.70
CA ARG A 126 6.25 7.83 25.78
C ARG A 126 7.15 8.61 26.71
N HIS A 127 7.80 9.63 26.18
CA HIS A 127 8.71 10.47 26.96
C HIS A 127 8.72 11.89 26.38
N ILE A 128 8.95 12.88 27.26
CA ILE A 128 9.07 14.28 26.89
C ILE A 128 10.25 14.85 27.69
N HIS A 129 11.15 15.54 27.01
CA HIS A 129 12.26 16.24 27.63
C HIS A 129 12.65 17.49 26.83
N GLU A 130 13.40 18.35 27.45
CA GLU A 130 13.99 19.52 26.78
C GLU A 130 15.48 19.29 26.55
N ILE A 131 15.97 19.78 25.43
CA ILE A 131 17.37 19.75 25.06
C ILE A 131 17.85 21.15 24.75
N ASN A 132 19.14 21.40 25.00
CA ASN A 132 19.78 22.70 24.82
C ASN A 132 20.37 22.84 23.41
N PRO A 133 20.64 24.09 22.98
CA PRO A 133 21.40 24.29 21.74
C PRO A 133 22.72 23.55 21.75
N GLY A 134 23.03 22.88 20.62
CA GLY A 134 24.24 22.04 20.47
C GLY A 134 24.04 20.57 20.79
N GLU A 135 22.96 20.18 21.46
CA GLU A 135 22.65 18.78 21.73
C GLU A 135 22.03 18.10 20.50
N ALA A 136 22.44 16.87 20.25
CA ALA A 136 22.01 16.08 19.08
C ALA A 136 20.90 15.08 19.43
N VAL A 137 20.04 14.77 18.45
CA VAL A 137 18.96 13.78 18.59
C VAL A 137 19.23 12.57 17.72
N SER A 138 19.06 11.37 18.31
CA SER A 138 19.10 10.09 17.63
C SER A 138 20.47 9.68 17.07
N TYR A 139 20.50 8.49 16.43
CA TYR A 139 21.71 7.87 15.90
C TYR A 139 22.40 8.74 14.85
N GLY A 140 23.70 8.93 15.04
CA GLY A 140 24.57 9.67 14.13
C GLY A 140 24.53 11.19 14.30
N GLY A 141 23.71 11.71 15.23
CA GLY A 141 23.65 13.15 15.53
C GLY A 141 23.32 14.04 14.32
N TYR A 142 22.57 13.55 13.36
CA TYR A 142 22.25 14.28 12.12
C TYR A 142 21.31 15.48 12.34
N TRP A 143 20.66 15.54 13.47
CA TRP A 143 19.90 16.70 13.90
C TRP A 143 20.48 17.25 15.19
N VAL A 144 20.77 18.54 15.20
CA VAL A 144 21.33 19.27 16.35
C VAL A 144 20.42 20.44 16.67
N ALA A 145 20.09 20.60 17.94
CA ALA A 145 19.26 21.71 18.41
C ALA A 145 19.99 23.05 18.21
N ARG A 146 19.28 24.01 17.60
CA ARG A 146 19.78 25.39 17.42
C ARG A 146 19.24 26.35 18.50
N GLN A 147 18.22 25.95 19.21
CA GLN A 147 17.56 26.63 20.29
C GLN A 147 17.05 25.61 21.32
N PRO A 148 16.66 26.01 22.53
CA PRO A 148 15.98 25.09 23.44
C PRO A 148 14.79 24.43 22.76
N THR A 149 14.78 23.11 22.74
CA THR A 149 13.80 22.34 21.97
C THR A 149 13.15 21.29 22.86
N LYS A 150 11.82 21.22 22.83
CA LYS A 150 11.07 20.18 23.52
C LYS A 150 10.89 18.99 22.58
N VAL A 151 11.44 17.85 22.97
CA VAL A 151 11.42 16.60 22.20
C VAL A 151 10.44 15.62 22.82
N ALA A 152 9.57 15.05 22.01
CA ALA A 152 8.76 13.90 22.39
C ALA A 152 9.30 12.62 21.72
N THR A 153 9.40 11.55 22.50
CA THR A 153 9.67 10.20 22.00
C THR A 153 8.36 9.46 21.82
N ILE A 154 8.13 8.97 20.63
CA ILE A 154 6.92 8.26 20.19
C ILE A 154 7.20 6.77 20.14
N ALA A 155 6.25 5.96 20.65
CA ALA A 155 6.34 4.49 20.69
C ALA A 155 6.03 3.89 19.32
N MET A 156 6.84 4.19 18.32
CA MET A 156 6.82 3.60 16.99
C MET A 156 8.15 3.81 16.30
N GLY A 157 8.66 2.76 15.65
CA GLY A 157 9.87 2.80 14.87
C GLY A 157 9.85 1.82 13.69
N TYR A 158 11.02 1.57 13.09
CA TYR A 158 11.07 0.73 11.89
C TYR A 158 10.75 -0.75 12.15
N GLY A 159 10.86 -1.22 13.39
CA GLY A 159 10.40 -2.54 13.82
C GLY A 159 8.86 -2.70 13.80
N ASP A 160 8.13 -1.58 13.76
CA ASP A 160 6.67 -1.54 13.63
C ASP A 160 6.20 -1.39 12.17
N GLY A 161 7.15 -1.19 11.27
CA GLY A 161 6.88 -0.94 9.85
C GLY A 161 6.99 0.54 9.46
N PHE A 162 7.31 1.44 10.40
CA PHE A 162 7.63 2.82 10.06
C PHE A 162 8.96 2.88 9.31
N LEU A 163 9.05 3.67 8.24
CA LEU A 163 10.24 3.68 7.43
C LEU A 163 11.39 4.37 8.16
N ARG A 164 12.57 3.74 8.15
CA ARG A 164 13.78 4.36 8.71
C ARG A 164 14.26 5.53 7.85
N GLY A 165 14.14 5.42 6.54
CA GLY A 165 14.40 6.44 5.53
C GLY A 165 15.63 7.31 5.72
N GLU A 166 15.58 8.49 5.16
CA GLU A 166 16.53 9.55 5.44
C GLU A 166 16.23 10.20 6.81
N TYR A 167 17.23 10.85 7.41
CA TYR A 167 17.04 11.57 8.67
C TYR A 167 16.32 12.92 8.46
N ASN A 168 15.66 13.40 9.51
CA ASN A 168 14.95 14.69 9.54
C ASN A 168 13.88 14.85 8.45
N LYS A 169 13.28 13.73 8.01
CA LYS A 169 12.18 13.75 7.04
C LYS A 169 10.89 13.26 7.67
N GLY A 170 9.80 13.83 7.21
CA GLY A 170 8.45 13.45 7.59
C GLY A 170 7.93 14.18 8.83
N PHE A 171 6.66 13.96 9.06
CA PHE A 171 5.90 14.55 10.14
C PHE A 171 5.05 13.49 10.82
N VAL A 172 4.69 13.77 12.05
CA VAL A 172 3.56 13.16 12.74
C VAL A 172 2.58 14.24 13.16
N LYS A 173 1.39 13.88 13.60
CA LYS A 173 0.39 14.86 14.04
C LYS A 173 -0.04 14.60 15.48
N ILE A 174 0.03 15.62 16.32
CA ILE A 174 -0.38 15.56 17.72
C ILE A 174 -1.34 16.72 17.98
N ARG A 175 -2.52 16.44 18.55
CA ARG A 175 -3.58 17.45 18.76
C ARG A 175 -3.90 18.25 17.48
N GLY A 176 -3.83 17.62 16.32
CA GLY A 176 -4.07 18.31 15.04
C GLY A 176 -2.90 19.15 14.52
N GLN A 177 -1.77 19.22 15.22
CA GLN A 177 -0.59 19.99 14.82
C GLN A 177 0.51 19.08 14.29
N LEU A 178 1.18 19.51 13.21
CA LEU A 178 2.30 18.79 12.61
C LEU A 178 3.56 18.94 13.44
N CYS A 179 4.19 17.83 13.76
CA CYS A 179 5.44 17.74 14.52
C CYS A 179 6.51 17.12 13.64
N PRO A 180 7.58 17.83 13.28
CA PRO A 180 8.64 17.29 12.45
C PRO A 180 9.43 16.21 13.17
N ILE A 181 9.85 15.19 12.42
CA ILE A 181 10.72 14.12 12.90
C ILE A 181 12.13 14.65 13.06
N LEU A 182 12.76 14.35 14.19
CA LEU A 182 14.12 14.76 14.55
C LEU A 182 15.09 13.59 14.47
N GLY A 183 16.12 13.73 13.65
CA GLY A 183 17.13 12.70 13.48
C GLY A 183 16.60 11.45 12.78
N ARG A 184 17.18 10.30 13.10
CA ARG A 184 16.83 9.01 12.50
C ARG A 184 15.74 8.31 13.31
N VAL A 185 14.81 7.67 12.60
CA VAL A 185 13.87 6.73 13.21
C VAL A 185 14.64 5.54 13.79
N CYS A 186 14.36 5.18 15.05
CA CYS A 186 14.94 4.04 15.75
C CYS A 186 14.10 2.77 15.53
N MET A 187 14.53 1.64 16.13
CA MET A 187 13.80 0.38 15.98
C MET A 187 12.37 0.46 16.53
N ASP A 188 12.22 1.02 17.74
CA ASP A 188 10.95 1.05 18.49
C ASP A 188 10.53 2.48 18.90
N ALA A 189 11.23 3.50 18.39
CA ALA A 189 11.02 4.89 18.79
C ALA A 189 11.29 5.88 17.66
N THR A 190 10.56 6.97 17.67
CA THR A 190 10.75 8.13 16.79
C THR A 190 10.71 9.40 17.63
N MET A 191 11.67 10.31 17.45
CA MET A 191 11.71 11.59 18.14
C MET A 191 11.13 12.68 17.25
N VAL A 192 10.35 13.59 17.86
CA VAL A 192 9.70 14.70 17.16
C VAL A 192 9.80 15.99 17.96
N ASP A 193 9.84 17.11 17.25
CA ASP A 193 9.77 18.44 17.88
C ASP A 193 8.33 18.76 18.27
N VAL A 194 8.13 19.03 19.56
CA VAL A 194 6.84 19.42 20.13
C VAL A 194 6.91 20.75 20.87
N SER A 195 7.91 21.58 20.57
CA SER A 195 8.13 22.86 21.23
C SER A 195 6.93 23.82 21.12
N HIS A 196 6.19 23.70 20.03
CA HIS A 196 5.00 24.52 19.73
C HIS A 196 3.70 23.98 20.36
N ILE A 197 3.73 22.78 20.99
CA ILE A 197 2.55 22.19 21.63
C ILE A 197 2.56 22.49 23.13
N PRO A 198 1.65 23.35 23.61
CA PRO A 198 1.59 23.68 25.03
C PRO A 198 1.10 22.50 25.86
N ASN A 199 1.70 22.30 27.04
CA ASN A 199 1.27 21.30 28.03
C ASN A 199 1.10 19.88 27.45
N ILE A 200 1.97 19.47 26.52
CA ILE A 200 1.99 18.11 25.99
C ILE A 200 2.30 17.10 27.10
N GLN A 201 1.63 15.95 27.07
CA GLN A 201 1.73 14.92 28.11
C GLN A 201 2.10 13.54 27.53
N VAL A 202 2.75 12.74 28.34
CA VAL A 202 2.95 11.30 28.07
C VAL A 202 1.59 10.61 27.97
N GLY A 203 1.45 9.68 27.03
CA GLY A 203 0.21 8.96 26.75
C GLY A 203 -0.66 9.59 25.66
N GLU A 204 -0.36 10.80 25.22
CA GLU A 204 -1.12 11.42 24.12
C GLU A 204 -1.02 10.63 22.82
N VAL A 205 -2.13 10.63 22.08
CA VAL A 205 -2.23 9.95 20.80
C VAL A 205 -1.54 10.75 19.71
N VAL A 206 -0.77 10.06 18.92
CA VAL A 206 -0.03 10.58 17.77
C VAL A 206 -0.56 9.94 16.51
N ASP A 207 -0.98 10.71 15.53
CA ASP A 207 -1.29 10.23 14.19
C ASP A 207 0.02 10.14 13.38
N ILE A 208 0.35 8.94 12.94
CA ILE A 208 1.53 8.64 12.11
C ILE A 208 1.15 8.69 10.63
N VAL A 209 0.04 8.01 10.28
CA VAL A 209 -0.57 8.04 8.95
C VAL A 209 -2.06 8.26 9.13
N ASN A 210 -2.58 9.30 8.49
CA ASN A 210 -4.00 9.64 8.54
C ASN A 210 -4.40 10.34 7.23
N GLY A 211 -4.89 9.56 6.26
CA GLY A 211 -5.13 10.03 4.90
C GLY A 211 -6.33 10.95 4.66
N GLU A 212 -7.15 11.26 5.69
CA GLU A 212 -8.42 11.97 5.43
C GLU A 212 -8.31 13.50 5.41
N SER A 213 -7.31 14.10 6.02
CA SER A 213 -7.33 15.55 6.25
C SER A 213 -6.00 16.28 6.09
N ASP A 214 -4.91 15.57 5.87
CA ASP A 214 -3.61 16.21 5.80
C ASP A 214 -2.65 15.42 4.91
N PHE A 215 -2.29 16.04 3.78
CA PHE A 215 -1.34 15.45 2.84
C PHE A 215 -0.01 15.08 3.50
N LYS A 216 0.48 15.88 4.43
CA LYS A 216 1.79 15.68 5.09
C LYS A 216 1.94 14.36 5.85
N ILE A 217 0.84 13.75 6.26
CA ILE A 217 0.81 12.44 6.91
C ILE A 217 -0.10 11.45 6.17
N SER A 218 -0.38 11.71 4.89
CA SER A 218 -1.05 10.74 4.03
C SER A 218 -0.11 9.58 3.68
N MET A 219 -0.66 8.45 3.28
CA MET A 219 0.13 7.31 2.82
C MET A 219 0.97 7.66 1.59
N GLU A 220 0.39 8.46 0.71
CA GLU A 220 1.03 8.94 -0.52
C GLU A 220 2.22 9.83 -0.22
N SER A 221 2.06 10.80 0.69
CA SER A 221 3.15 11.70 1.10
C SER A 221 4.29 10.94 1.78
N VAL A 222 3.96 10.03 2.69
CA VAL A 222 4.96 9.19 3.36
C VAL A 222 5.72 8.32 2.35
N ALA A 223 5.02 7.78 1.35
CA ALA A 223 5.65 7.01 0.28
C ALA A 223 6.59 7.87 -0.57
N GLU A 224 6.15 9.07 -0.96
CA GLU A 224 6.95 10.02 -1.75
C GLU A 224 8.22 10.45 -1.00
N GLU A 225 8.09 10.83 0.28
CA GLU A 225 9.22 11.24 1.13
C GLU A 225 10.28 10.14 1.27
N HIS A 226 9.87 8.88 1.20
CA HIS A 226 10.75 7.72 1.33
C HIS A 226 11.10 7.05 -0.01
N HIS A 227 10.80 7.67 -1.14
CA HIS A 227 11.06 7.16 -2.49
C HIS A 227 10.52 5.75 -2.72
N THR A 228 9.30 5.51 -2.24
CA THR A 228 8.61 4.22 -2.36
C THR A 228 7.15 4.42 -2.77
N ILE A 229 6.35 3.37 -2.68
CA ILE A 229 4.95 3.36 -3.06
C ILE A 229 4.05 2.99 -1.88
N PRO A 230 2.78 3.45 -1.85
CA PRO A 230 1.82 3.13 -0.77
C PRO A 230 1.66 1.64 -0.50
N TYR A 231 1.86 0.79 -1.51
CA TYR A 231 1.85 -0.67 -1.36
C TYR A 231 2.88 -1.16 -0.35
N GLU A 232 4.13 -0.67 -0.45
CA GLU A 232 5.20 -1.08 0.45
C GLU A 232 4.88 -0.68 1.89
N ILE A 233 4.44 0.54 2.12
CA ILE A 233 4.09 1.01 3.46
C ILE A 233 2.96 0.18 4.05
N THR A 234 1.92 -0.11 3.25
CA THR A 234 0.76 -0.89 3.69
C THR A 234 1.15 -2.30 4.16
N VAL A 235 2.04 -3.00 3.41
CA VAL A 235 2.45 -4.36 3.76
C VAL A 235 3.48 -4.42 4.87
N ARG A 236 4.22 -3.32 5.12
CA ARG A 236 5.23 -3.25 6.19
C ARG A 236 4.65 -3.14 7.59
N VAL A 237 3.39 -2.75 7.74
CA VAL A 237 2.73 -2.64 9.06
C VAL A 237 2.88 -3.95 9.82
N ALA A 238 3.68 -3.95 10.89
CA ALA A 238 4.08 -5.14 11.61
C ALA A 238 2.90 -5.88 12.23
N ARG A 239 2.98 -7.22 12.30
CA ARG A 239 1.93 -8.06 12.90
C ARG A 239 1.75 -7.83 14.40
N ARG A 240 2.79 -7.36 15.10
CA ARG A 240 2.77 -7.05 16.53
C ARG A 240 1.90 -5.84 16.87
N LEU A 241 1.57 -4.99 15.89
CA LEU A 241 0.69 -3.84 16.14
C LEU A 241 -0.75 -4.30 16.33
N TYR A 242 -1.38 -3.76 17.36
CA TYR A 242 -2.78 -4.02 17.62
C TYR A 242 -3.66 -3.40 16.53
N ARG A 243 -4.54 -4.21 15.90
CA ARG A 243 -5.47 -3.76 14.87
C ARG A 243 -6.86 -3.60 15.45
N LYS A 244 -7.43 -2.40 15.25
CA LYS A 244 -8.83 -2.09 15.58
C LYS A 244 -9.62 -2.01 14.27
N TYR A 245 -10.65 -2.82 14.14
CA TYR A 245 -11.57 -2.76 13.02
C TYR A 245 -12.79 -1.95 13.43
N ILE A 246 -13.13 -0.92 12.63
CA ILE A 246 -14.24 -0.02 12.90
C ILE A 246 -15.23 -0.14 11.73
N TRP A 247 -16.45 -0.54 12.02
CA TRP A 247 -17.53 -0.66 11.06
C TRP A 247 -18.80 0.02 11.58
N LYS A 248 -19.39 0.93 10.80
CA LYS A 248 -20.58 1.72 11.21
C LYS A 248 -20.43 2.31 12.62
N ASN A 249 -19.27 2.94 12.88
CA ASN A 249 -18.90 3.56 14.18
C ASN A 249 -18.85 2.59 15.38
N ARG A 250 -18.83 1.28 15.16
CA ARG A 250 -18.62 0.28 16.19
C ARG A 250 -17.26 -0.37 16.04
N MET A 251 -16.56 -0.54 17.14
CA MET A 251 -15.32 -1.32 17.16
C MET A 251 -15.68 -2.80 17.18
N LEU A 252 -15.17 -3.57 16.22
CA LEU A 252 -15.40 -5.00 16.09
C LEU A 252 -14.09 -5.76 16.27
N ARG A 253 -14.20 -6.99 16.77
CA ARG A 253 -13.14 -7.98 16.61
C ARG A 253 -13.18 -8.52 15.17
N TRP A 254 -12.05 -9.05 14.70
CA TRP A 254 -11.98 -9.60 13.34
C TRP A 254 -13.06 -10.69 13.09
N ASP A 255 -13.21 -11.59 14.04
CA ASP A 255 -14.21 -12.68 13.95
C ASP A 255 -15.64 -12.16 13.85
N ASP A 256 -15.96 -11.08 14.56
CA ASP A 256 -17.29 -10.48 14.53
C ASP A 256 -17.52 -9.74 13.23
N LEU A 257 -16.49 -9.06 12.71
CA LEU A 257 -16.53 -8.41 11.41
C LEU A 257 -16.74 -9.44 10.28
N GLN A 258 -16.05 -10.57 10.33
CA GLN A 258 -16.23 -11.65 9.36
C GLN A 258 -17.67 -12.15 9.33
N LYS A 259 -18.29 -12.37 10.49
CA LYS A 259 -19.68 -12.80 10.60
C LYS A 259 -20.66 -11.74 10.06
N GLU A 260 -20.45 -10.48 10.41
CA GLU A 260 -21.32 -9.37 9.99
C GLU A 260 -21.26 -9.14 8.47
N LEU A 261 -20.08 -9.25 7.87
CA LEU A 261 -19.86 -9.09 6.44
C LEU A 261 -20.07 -10.37 5.63
N LYS A 262 -20.40 -11.49 6.29
CA LYS A 262 -20.52 -12.83 5.68
C LYS A 262 -19.29 -13.22 4.84
N ILE A 263 -18.11 -12.80 5.30
CA ILE A 263 -16.85 -13.15 4.63
C ILE A 263 -16.62 -14.66 4.82
N PRO A 264 -16.38 -15.43 3.75
CA PRO A 264 -16.05 -16.84 3.88
C PRO A 264 -14.82 -17.02 4.75
N VAL A 265 -14.91 -17.86 5.77
CA VAL A 265 -13.73 -18.28 6.52
C VAL A 265 -12.96 -19.23 5.61
N PHE A 266 -11.95 -18.71 4.93
CA PHE A 266 -10.98 -19.59 4.29
C PHE A 266 -10.28 -20.35 5.41
N LYS A 267 -10.54 -21.66 5.49
CA LYS A 267 -9.73 -22.55 6.33
C LYS A 267 -8.28 -22.34 5.90
N GLU A 268 -7.41 -22.10 6.87
CA GLU A 268 -5.98 -21.93 6.60
C GLU A 268 -5.54 -23.08 5.68
N TYR A 269 -5.04 -22.72 4.51
CA TYR A 269 -4.30 -23.68 3.72
C TYR A 269 -3.05 -24.03 4.53
N PRO A 270 -2.87 -25.27 4.93
CA PRO A 270 -1.64 -25.67 5.60
C PRO A 270 -0.52 -25.59 4.57
N TYR A 271 0.18 -24.46 4.54
CA TYR A 271 1.51 -24.43 3.94
C TYR A 271 2.41 -25.30 4.85
N ARG A 272 2.59 -26.52 4.44
CA ARG A 272 3.73 -27.34 4.81
C ARG A 272 4.87 -27.10 3.85
#